data_a84c9278438c237016c3536ca4758daa
#
_entry.id   a84c9278438c237016c3536ca4758daa
#
_cell.length_a   1.000
_cell.length_b   1.000
_cell.length_c   1.000
_cell.angle_alpha   90.00
_cell.angle_beta   90.00
_cell.angle_gamma   90.00
#
_symmetry.space_group_name_H-M   'P 1'
#
loop_
_entity.id
_entity.type
_entity.pdbx_description
1 polymer ?
#
loop_
_entity_poly.entity_id
_entity_poly.type
_entity_poly.pdbx_seq_one_letter_code
_entity_poly.pdbx_strand_id
1 'polypeptide(L)'
;NYDKLGKPVNRDEWEIYPQTYNAYYNPSNNEIVLPAGIFTVPGYRDEELDDAVVYGYGGASTIGHEITHGFDDEGRQFDEKGNLVSWWTKNDEAAFTKRADVMVQQFNEFEPVKGYHINGKASLGENIADLGGILLGIEAFKKTQQFKDNKNISNLTPMQRYFMGYA
;
A
#
# COMPACT_ATOMS: atom_id res chain seq x y z
N ASN A 1 3.46 3.20 29.16
CA ASN A 1 2.83 1.97 28.63
C ASN A 1 2.53 0.90 29.70
N TYR A 2 3.09 1.02 30.94
CA TYR A 2 2.78 0.04 32.02
C TYR A 2 1.30 0.03 32.42
N ASP A 3 0.62 1.15 32.30
CA ASP A 3 -0.82 1.33 32.62
C ASP A 3 -1.76 0.55 31.67
N LYS A 4 -1.23 0.05 30.55
CA LYS A 4 -1.99 -0.75 29.58
C LYS A 4 -1.93 -2.26 29.88
N LEU A 5 -0.99 -2.70 30.71
CA LEU A 5 -0.82 -4.12 31.03
C LEU A 5 -2.08 -4.69 31.70
N GLY A 6 -2.55 -5.81 31.18
CA GLY A 6 -3.75 -6.49 31.70
C GLY A 6 -5.08 -5.83 31.35
N LYS A 7 -5.10 -4.79 30.53
CA LYS A 7 -6.31 -4.15 30.01
C LYS A 7 -6.61 -4.63 28.58
N PRO A 8 -7.87 -4.60 28.15
CA PRO A 8 -8.21 -4.81 26.75
C PRO A 8 -7.48 -3.80 25.84
N VAL A 9 -7.19 -4.22 24.61
CA VAL A 9 -6.63 -3.34 23.58
C VAL A 9 -7.59 -2.18 23.31
N ASN A 10 -7.08 -0.96 23.36
CA ASN A 10 -7.84 0.22 22.95
C ASN A 10 -7.69 0.41 21.44
N ARG A 11 -8.72 0.07 20.66
CA ARG A 11 -8.73 0.20 19.20
C ARG A 11 -8.93 1.64 18.70
N ASP A 12 -9.32 2.56 19.61
CA ASP A 12 -9.47 3.99 19.26
C ASP A 12 -8.17 4.78 19.39
N GLU A 13 -7.08 4.12 19.76
CA GLU A 13 -5.76 4.75 19.94
C GLU A 13 -4.98 4.73 18.63
N TRP A 14 -4.73 5.91 18.09
CA TRP A 14 -3.91 6.09 16.89
C TRP A 14 -2.43 6.28 17.26
N GLU A 15 -1.55 5.70 16.43
CA GLU A 15 -0.08 5.82 16.59
C GLU A 15 0.47 7.08 15.91
N ILE A 16 -0.33 7.74 15.05
CA ILE A 16 0.04 8.96 14.33
C ILE A 16 -1.03 10.04 14.51
N TYR A 17 -0.64 11.30 14.32
CA TYR A 17 -1.55 12.43 14.44
C TYR A 17 -2.36 12.65 13.16
N PRO A 18 -3.58 13.29 13.25
CA PRO A 18 -4.44 13.52 12.08
C PRO A 18 -3.80 14.34 10.94
N GLN A 19 -2.83 15.21 11.25
CA GLN A 19 -2.10 16.01 10.27
C GLN A 19 -0.86 15.32 9.70
N THR A 20 -0.51 14.13 10.15
CA THR A 20 0.66 13.38 9.65
C THR A 20 0.44 12.99 8.19
N TYR A 21 1.42 13.30 7.35
CA TYR A 21 1.43 12.92 5.95
C TYR A 21 1.96 11.49 5.78
N ASN A 22 1.21 10.54 6.31
CA ASN A 22 1.47 9.11 6.25
C ASN A 22 0.18 8.33 6.55
N ALA A 23 0.20 7.01 6.29
CA ALA A 23 -0.81 6.04 6.67
C ALA A 23 -0.11 4.83 7.30
N TYR A 24 -0.85 3.90 7.86
CA TYR A 24 -0.28 2.62 8.28
C TYR A 24 -1.32 1.50 8.35
N TYR A 25 -0.86 0.26 8.19
CA TYR A 25 -1.56 -0.94 8.57
C TYR A 25 -1.05 -1.47 9.90
N ASN A 26 -1.95 -1.82 10.81
CA ASN A 26 -1.61 -2.46 12.08
C ASN A 26 -2.11 -3.92 12.08
N PRO A 27 -1.21 -4.92 11.94
CA PRO A 27 -1.61 -6.32 11.88
C PRO A 27 -2.22 -6.83 13.18
N SER A 28 -1.79 -6.28 14.34
CA SER A 28 -2.33 -6.69 15.65
C SER A 28 -3.78 -6.28 15.85
N ASN A 29 -4.24 -5.25 15.16
CA ASN A 29 -5.63 -4.79 15.19
C ASN A 29 -6.39 -5.15 13.90
N ASN A 30 -5.69 -5.63 12.87
CA ASN A 30 -6.20 -5.82 11.51
C ASN A 30 -6.95 -4.58 11.03
N GLU A 31 -6.26 -3.45 11.04
CA GLU A 31 -6.82 -2.14 10.69
C GLU A 31 -5.86 -1.33 9.84
N ILE A 32 -6.41 -0.46 8.99
CA ILE A 32 -5.68 0.62 8.34
C ILE A 32 -6.06 1.95 8.99
N VAL A 33 -5.09 2.84 9.12
CA VAL A 33 -5.30 4.20 9.64
C VAL A 33 -4.88 5.20 8.58
N LEU A 34 -5.83 6.04 8.18
CA LEU A 34 -5.70 7.02 7.11
C LEU A 34 -5.97 8.42 7.68
N PRO A 35 -4.95 9.13 8.22
CA PRO A 35 -5.12 10.48 8.75
C PRO A 35 -5.55 11.48 7.67
N ALA A 36 -6.25 12.53 8.06
CA ALA A 36 -6.73 13.55 7.12
C ALA A 36 -5.59 14.21 6.30
N GLY A 37 -4.39 14.31 6.89
CA GLY A 37 -3.23 14.90 6.24
C GLY A 37 -2.83 14.20 4.94
N ILE A 38 -3.01 12.85 4.83
CA ILE A 38 -2.60 12.10 3.65
C ILE A 38 -3.47 12.39 2.41
N PHE A 39 -4.69 12.89 2.60
CA PHE A 39 -5.62 13.21 1.51
C PHE A 39 -5.48 14.64 0.99
N THR A 40 -4.54 15.41 1.51
CA THR A 40 -4.34 16.80 1.10
C THR A 40 -3.33 16.89 -0.04
N VAL A 41 -3.73 17.43 -1.18
CA VAL A 41 -2.82 17.81 -2.26
C VAL A 41 -2.54 19.30 -2.16
N PRO A 42 -1.36 19.75 -1.70
CA PRO A 42 -1.07 21.15 -1.46
C PRO A 42 -1.26 22.00 -2.73
N GLY A 43 -2.00 23.10 -2.60
CA GLY A 43 -2.22 24.06 -3.69
C GLY A 43 -3.34 23.72 -4.66
N TYR A 44 -4.05 22.61 -4.46
CA TYR A 44 -5.19 22.21 -5.29
C TYR A 44 -6.44 21.99 -4.45
N ARG A 45 -7.60 22.26 -5.02
CA ARG A 45 -8.90 21.90 -4.44
C ARG A 45 -9.30 20.53 -4.98
N ASP A 46 -10.11 19.77 -4.25
CA ASP A 46 -10.51 18.41 -4.61
C ASP A 46 -11.14 18.31 -6.01
N GLU A 47 -11.97 19.31 -6.37
CA GLU A 47 -12.63 19.37 -7.68
C GLU A 47 -11.68 19.68 -8.86
N GLU A 48 -10.46 20.09 -8.60
CA GLU A 48 -9.42 20.36 -9.62
C GLU A 48 -8.53 19.14 -9.89
N LEU A 49 -8.67 18.10 -9.06
CA LEU A 49 -7.84 16.91 -9.16
C LEU A 49 -8.28 16.00 -10.31
N ASP A 50 -7.31 15.43 -11.00
CA ASP A 50 -7.52 14.40 -12.02
C ASP A 50 -7.78 13.04 -11.34
N ASP A 51 -8.90 12.36 -11.64
CA ASP A 51 -9.22 11.05 -11.10
C ASP A 51 -8.05 10.06 -11.26
N ALA A 52 -7.36 10.08 -12.41
CA ALA A 52 -6.23 9.19 -12.65
C ALA A 52 -5.13 9.39 -11.60
N VAL A 53 -4.81 10.64 -11.29
CA VAL A 53 -3.80 10.99 -10.27
C VAL A 53 -4.30 10.63 -8.88
N VAL A 54 -5.57 10.92 -8.56
CA VAL A 54 -6.19 10.59 -7.27
C VAL A 54 -6.20 9.08 -7.03
N TYR A 55 -6.55 8.28 -8.02
CA TYR A 55 -6.52 6.82 -7.91
C TYR A 55 -5.10 6.25 -7.91
N GLY A 56 -4.15 6.87 -8.58
CA GLY A 56 -2.75 6.50 -8.51
C GLY A 56 -2.16 6.75 -7.13
N TYR A 57 -2.35 7.94 -6.60
CA TYR A 57 -1.86 8.33 -5.29
C TYR A 57 -2.71 7.72 -4.14
N GLY A 58 -3.97 8.12 -4.02
CA GLY A 58 -4.83 7.72 -2.91
C GLY A 58 -5.28 6.27 -3.00
N GLY A 59 -5.61 5.79 -4.20
CA GLY A 59 -6.05 4.42 -4.42
C GLY A 59 -4.92 3.40 -4.37
N ALA A 60 -3.82 3.65 -5.06
CA ALA A 60 -2.70 2.72 -5.15
C ALA A 60 -1.69 2.90 -4.03
N SER A 61 -0.97 4.04 -4.01
CA SER A 61 0.15 4.22 -3.09
C SER A 61 -0.26 4.48 -1.64
N THR A 62 -1.56 4.62 -1.35
CA THR A 62 -2.05 4.77 0.02
C THR A 62 -3.00 3.63 0.39
N ILE A 63 -4.28 3.68 -0.02
CA ILE A 63 -5.29 2.73 0.48
C ILE A 63 -4.98 1.29 0.08
N GLY A 64 -4.66 1.05 -1.20
CA GLY A 64 -4.35 -0.28 -1.71
C GLY A 64 -3.06 -0.85 -1.13
N HIS A 65 -2.05 0.02 -0.93
CA HIS A 65 -0.80 -0.30 -0.26
C HIS A 65 -1.05 -0.79 1.17
N GLU A 66 -1.75 0.00 1.99
CA GLU A 66 -2.02 -0.37 3.39
C GLU A 66 -2.87 -1.65 3.51
N ILE A 67 -3.87 -1.83 2.64
CA ILE A 67 -4.65 -3.08 2.61
C ILE A 67 -3.76 -4.27 2.30
N THR A 68 -2.79 -4.11 1.39
CA THR A 68 -1.92 -5.20 0.95
C THR A 68 -0.92 -5.62 2.03
N HIS A 69 -0.53 -4.72 2.95
CA HIS A 69 0.29 -5.08 4.10
C HIS A 69 -0.28 -6.21 4.95
N GLY A 70 -1.61 -6.38 4.98
CA GLY A 70 -2.24 -7.53 5.64
C GLY A 70 -1.88 -8.89 5.03
N PHE A 71 -1.28 -8.90 3.83
CA PHE A 71 -0.92 -10.10 3.06
C PHE A 71 0.54 -10.13 2.62
N ASP A 72 1.37 -9.19 3.05
CA ASP A 72 2.81 -9.22 2.80
C ASP A 72 3.52 -10.32 3.61
N ASP A 73 4.84 -10.37 3.59
CA ASP A 73 5.62 -11.41 4.25
C ASP A 73 5.52 -11.38 5.79
N GLU A 74 5.19 -10.24 6.38
CA GLU A 74 4.99 -10.07 7.83
C GLU A 74 3.50 -10.11 8.20
N GLY A 75 2.65 -9.33 7.52
CA GLY A 75 1.22 -9.22 7.82
C GLY A 75 0.46 -10.53 7.67
N ARG A 76 0.82 -11.35 6.66
CA ARG A 76 0.23 -12.68 6.46
C ARG A 76 0.39 -13.65 7.64
N GLN A 77 1.24 -13.33 8.61
CA GLN A 77 1.45 -14.15 9.81
C GLN A 77 0.39 -13.90 10.88
N PHE A 78 -0.46 -12.90 10.71
CA PHE A 78 -1.55 -12.56 11.62
C PHE A 78 -2.88 -13.02 11.02
N ASP A 79 -3.77 -13.52 11.88
CA ASP A 79 -5.15 -13.84 11.51
C ASP A 79 -6.04 -12.59 11.49
N GLU A 80 -7.31 -12.75 11.10
CA GLU A 80 -8.27 -11.65 11.03
C GLU A 80 -8.58 -10.99 12.39
N LYS A 81 -8.12 -11.59 13.50
CA LYS A 81 -8.27 -11.06 14.86
C LYS A 81 -7.00 -10.38 15.37
N GLY A 82 -5.95 -10.39 14.57
CA GLY A 82 -4.64 -9.83 14.93
C GLY A 82 -3.79 -10.76 15.80
N ASN A 83 -4.09 -12.05 15.84
CA ASN A 83 -3.25 -13.02 16.53
C ASN A 83 -2.14 -13.51 15.59
N LEU A 84 -0.93 -13.62 16.12
CA LEU A 84 0.20 -14.22 15.42
C LEU A 84 0.01 -15.74 15.31
N VAL A 85 -0.65 -16.20 14.25
CA VAL A 85 -1.04 -17.59 14.01
C VAL A 85 -0.83 -17.96 12.54
N SER A 86 -0.22 -19.11 12.29
CA SER A 86 -0.13 -19.67 10.93
C SER A 86 -1.51 -20.18 10.48
N TRP A 87 -2.23 -19.37 9.69
CA TRP A 87 -3.56 -19.70 9.15
C TRP A 87 -3.52 -20.10 7.67
N TRP A 88 -2.39 -19.88 7.02
CA TRP A 88 -2.16 -20.30 5.63
C TRP A 88 -1.91 -21.80 5.53
N THR A 89 -2.38 -22.43 4.44
CA THR A 89 -1.97 -23.81 4.18
C THR A 89 -0.52 -23.87 3.72
N LYS A 90 0.12 -25.03 3.88
CA LYS A 90 1.51 -25.24 3.39
C LYS A 90 1.65 -24.96 1.90
N ASN A 91 0.60 -25.23 1.12
CA ASN A 91 0.61 -24.95 -0.32
C ASN A 91 0.54 -23.45 -0.61
N ASP A 92 -0.27 -22.70 0.13
CA ASP A 92 -0.36 -21.24 -0.01
C ASP A 92 0.96 -20.59 0.36
N GLU A 93 1.56 -21.01 1.48
CA GLU A 93 2.86 -20.54 1.93
C GLU A 93 3.97 -20.80 0.91
N ALA A 94 4.03 -22.01 0.34
CA ALA A 94 4.99 -22.35 -0.70
C ALA A 94 4.78 -21.53 -1.98
N ALA A 95 3.51 -21.31 -2.38
CA ALA A 95 3.17 -20.53 -3.55
C ALA A 95 3.49 -19.03 -3.34
N PHE A 96 3.25 -18.51 -2.15
CA PHE A 96 3.63 -17.13 -1.76
C PHE A 96 5.15 -16.96 -1.83
N THR A 97 5.91 -17.84 -1.14
CA THR A 97 7.37 -17.76 -1.10
C THR A 97 7.97 -17.76 -2.51
N LYS A 98 7.50 -18.67 -3.37
CA LYS A 98 7.98 -18.73 -4.77
C LYS A 98 7.77 -17.44 -5.54
N ARG A 99 6.65 -16.72 -5.32
CA ARG A 99 6.38 -15.44 -5.98
C ARG A 99 7.18 -14.30 -5.34
N ALA A 100 7.28 -14.28 -4.02
CA ALA A 100 8.06 -13.31 -3.27
C ALA A 100 9.55 -13.36 -3.65
N ASP A 101 10.11 -14.56 -3.84
CA ASP A 101 11.50 -14.74 -4.26
C ASP A 101 11.80 -14.08 -5.61
N VAL A 102 10.85 -14.06 -6.56
CA VAL A 102 11.02 -13.35 -7.84
C VAL A 102 11.20 -11.87 -7.60
N MET A 103 10.39 -11.29 -6.72
CA MET A 103 10.48 -9.86 -6.36
C MET A 103 11.79 -9.55 -5.64
N VAL A 104 12.19 -10.39 -4.68
CA VAL A 104 13.47 -10.25 -3.98
C VAL A 104 14.64 -10.24 -4.98
N GLN A 105 14.66 -11.16 -5.93
CA GLN A 105 15.72 -11.24 -6.94
C GLN A 105 15.73 -10.00 -7.83
N GLN A 106 14.57 -9.55 -8.30
CA GLN A 106 14.44 -8.33 -9.11
C GLN A 106 15.01 -7.11 -8.39
N PHE A 107 14.63 -6.91 -7.12
CA PHE A 107 15.10 -5.75 -6.34
C PHE A 107 16.57 -5.82 -5.97
N ASN A 108 17.14 -7.02 -5.79
CA ASN A 108 18.57 -7.20 -5.57
C ASN A 108 19.41 -6.76 -6.78
N GLU A 109 18.84 -6.73 -7.98
CA GLU A 109 19.55 -6.29 -9.20
C GLU A 109 19.62 -4.76 -9.33
N PHE A 110 18.80 -4.01 -8.58
CA PHE A 110 18.81 -2.56 -8.63
C PHE A 110 20.04 -1.98 -7.92
N GLU A 111 20.78 -1.15 -8.63
CA GLU A 111 21.98 -0.45 -8.17
C GLU A 111 21.73 1.08 -8.18
N PRO A 112 21.02 1.64 -7.18
CA PRO A 112 20.69 3.07 -7.13
C PRO A 112 21.91 3.97 -7.00
N VAL A 113 22.97 3.44 -6.42
CA VAL A 113 24.28 4.09 -6.31
C VAL A 113 25.34 3.09 -6.73
N LYS A 114 26.30 3.49 -7.57
CA LYS A 114 27.35 2.62 -8.12
C LYS A 114 28.04 1.80 -7.02
N GLY A 115 27.98 0.48 -7.14
CA GLY A 115 28.54 -0.49 -6.19
C GLY A 115 27.64 -0.84 -5.01
N TYR A 116 26.42 -0.26 -4.93
CA TYR A 116 25.49 -0.52 -3.82
C TYR A 116 24.13 -1.01 -4.34
N HIS A 117 23.83 -2.26 -4.07
CA HIS A 117 22.56 -2.89 -4.45
C HIS A 117 21.52 -2.78 -3.33
N ILE A 118 20.26 -2.80 -3.74
CA ILE A 118 19.13 -2.91 -2.79
C ILE A 118 19.12 -4.31 -2.17
N ASN A 119 18.79 -4.41 -0.90
CA ASN A 119 18.46 -5.67 -0.27
C ASN A 119 16.97 -5.95 -0.49
N GLY A 120 16.64 -6.68 -1.55
CA GLY A 120 15.26 -6.98 -1.94
C GLY A 120 14.47 -7.74 -0.87
N LYS A 121 15.14 -8.48 0.02
CA LYS A 121 14.48 -9.12 1.15
C LYS A 121 14.08 -8.14 2.25
N ALA A 122 14.91 -7.13 2.50
CA ALA A 122 14.62 -6.11 3.51
C ALA A 122 13.48 -5.17 3.10
N SER A 123 13.26 -4.99 1.78
CA SER A 123 12.20 -4.16 1.24
C SER A 123 10.98 -4.96 0.76
N LEU A 124 10.93 -6.28 1.01
CA LEU A 124 9.94 -7.16 0.39
C LEU A 124 8.50 -6.78 0.74
N GLY A 125 8.21 -6.49 2.00
CA GLY A 125 6.87 -6.11 2.45
C GLY A 125 6.35 -4.88 1.71
N GLU A 126 7.17 -3.82 1.65
CA GLU A 126 6.85 -2.58 0.93
C GLU A 126 6.65 -2.82 -0.57
N ASN A 127 7.50 -3.64 -1.18
CA ASN A 127 7.39 -3.96 -2.60
C ASN A 127 6.13 -4.76 -2.93
N ILE A 128 5.70 -5.66 -2.03
CA ILE A 128 4.43 -6.40 -2.15
C ILE A 128 3.26 -5.44 -1.97
N ALA A 129 3.30 -4.56 -0.96
CA ALA A 129 2.27 -3.58 -0.69
C ALA A 129 2.07 -2.64 -1.88
N ASP A 130 3.15 -2.15 -2.47
CA ASP A 130 3.14 -1.31 -3.67
C ASP A 130 2.52 -2.03 -4.88
N LEU A 131 2.96 -3.25 -5.17
CA LEU A 131 2.40 -4.03 -6.29
C LEU A 131 0.91 -4.31 -6.11
N GLY A 132 0.50 -4.71 -4.91
CA GLY A 132 -0.91 -4.94 -4.57
C GLY A 132 -1.73 -3.65 -4.67
N GLY A 133 -1.20 -2.56 -4.16
CA GLY A 133 -1.79 -1.24 -4.23
C GLY A 133 -2.03 -0.78 -5.68
N ILE A 134 -1.01 -0.89 -6.54
CA ILE A 134 -1.11 -0.58 -7.97
C ILE A 134 -2.25 -1.37 -8.62
N LEU A 135 -2.31 -2.68 -8.38
CA LEU A 135 -3.33 -3.54 -9.00
C LEU A 135 -4.75 -3.19 -8.51
N LEU A 136 -4.93 -2.98 -7.21
CA LEU A 136 -6.21 -2.59 -6.62
C LEU A 136 -6.66 -1.22 -7.13
N GLY A 137 -5.75 -0.24 -7.16
CA GLY A 137 -6.03 1.11 -7.64
C GLY A 137 -6.41 1.14 -9.12
N ILE A 138 -5.75 0.35 -9.98
CA ILE A 138 -6.11 0.21 -11.40
C ILE A 138 -7.52 -0.36 -11.54
N GLU A 139 -7.86 -1.42 -10.82
CA GLU A 139 -9.20 -2.02 -10.89
C GLU A 139 -10.30 -1.06 -10.40
N ALA A 140 -10.00 -0.23 -9.43
CA ALA A 140 -10.91 0.82 -8.99
C ALA A 140 -11.01 1.94 -10.04
N PHE A 141 -9.89 2.43 -10.57
CA PHE A 141 -9.85 3.49 -11.58
C PHE A 141 -10.59 3.11 -12.87
N LYS A 142 -10.46 1.88 -13.34
CA LYS A 142 -11.20 1.37 -14.51
C LYS A 142 -12.71 1.52 -14.41
N LYS A 143 -13.27 1.65 -13.21
CA LYS A 143 -14.71 1.82 -12.98
C LYS A 143 -15.17 3.26 -13.13
N THR A 144 -14.25 4.23 -13.10
CA THR A 144 -14.59 5.67 -13.22
C THR A 144 -15.05 6.04 -14.62
N GLN A 145 -15.78 7.14 -14.73
CA GLN A 145 -16.20 7.68 -16.02
C GLN A 145 -15.00 8.22 -16.79
N GLN A 146 -14.05 8.85 -16.12
CA GLN A 146 -12.85 9.41 -16.75
C GLN A 146 -12.00 8.33 -17.45
N PHE A 147 -11.86 7.14 -16.83
CA PHE A 147 -11.18 6.03 -17.49
C PHE A 147 -11.93 5.56 -18.74
N LYS A 148 -13.26 5.42 -18.66
CA LYS A 148 -14.12 4.98 -19.78
C LYS A 148 -14.10 5.96 -20.94
N ASP A 149 -14.09 7.26 -20.66
CA ASP A 149 -13.98 8.32 -21.67
C ASP A 149 -12.64 8.28 -22.40
N ASN A 150 -11.61 7.73 -21.80
CA ASN A 150 -10.28 7.51 -22.35
C ASN A 150 -9.65 8.76 -23.02
N LYS A 151 -9.92 9.94 -22.47
CA LYS A 151 -9.41 11.21 -22.99
C LYS A 151 -7.99 11.48 -22.50
N ASN A 152 -7.14 11.90 -23.43
CA ASN A 152 -5.81 12.41 -23.07
C ASN A 152 -5.92 13.80 -22.44
N ILE A 153 -5.12 14.03 -21.39
CA ILE A 153 -4.89 15.34 -20.79
C ILE A 153 -3.38 15.61 -20.87
N SER A 154 -2.99 16.78 -21.38
CA SER A 154 -1.56 17.13 -21.59
C SER A 154 -0.77 16.06 -22.39
N ASN A 155 -1.40 15.48 -23.41
CA ASN A 155 -0.89 14.37 -24.24
C ASN A 155 -0.63 13.05 -23.48
N LEU A 156 -1.10 12.90 -22.25
CA LEU A 156 -0.97 11.69 -21.45
C LEU A 156 -2.29 10.92 -21.41
N THR A 157 -2.21 9.61 -21.61
CA THR A 157 -3.34 8.71 -21.46
C THR A 157 -3.78 8.62 -19.99
N PRO A 158 -5.01 8.18 -19.67
CA PRO A 158 -5.43 7.97 -18.30
C PRO A 158 -4.48 7.07 -17.50
N MET A 159 -4.00 5.97 -18.10
CA MET A 159 -3.05 5.07 -17.44
C MET A 159 -1.69 5.71 -17.17
N GLN A 160 -1.18 6.52 -18.09
CA GLN A 160 0.07 7.25 -17.84
C GLN A 160 -0.07 8.22 -16.67
N ARG A 161 -1.18 8.96 -16.60
CA ARG A 161 -1.45 9.87 -15.48
C ARG A 161 -1.64 9.12 -14.15
N TYR A 162 -2.28 7.95 -14.19
CA TYR A 162 -2.40 7.07 -13.03
C TYR A 162 -1.03 6.69 -12.45
N PHE A 163 -0.11 6.24 -13.29
CA PHE A 163 1.25 5.89 -12.85
C PHE A 163 2.07 7.11 -12.42
N MET A 164 1.81 8.28 -12.98
CA MET A 164 2.43 9.52 -12.49
C MET A 164 1.90 9.95 -11.11
N GLY A 165 0.63 9.65 -10.83
CA GLY A 165 0.05 9.91 -9.52
C GLY A 165 0.53 8.93 -8.46
N TYR A 166 0.87 7.69 -8.87
CA TYR A 166 1.46 6.68 -7.99
C TYR A 166 2.91 7.01 -7.63
N ALA A 167 3.76 7.42 -8.60
CA ALA A 167 5.18 7.70 -8.43
C ALA A 167 5.45 8.98 -7.62
#